data_00e1ab577360602128240e05d7dfd259
#
_entry.id   00e1ab577360602128240e05d7dfd259
#
_cell.length_a   1.000
_cell.length_b   1.000
_cell.length_c   1.000
_cell.angle_alpha   90.00
_cell.angle_beta   90.00
_cell.angle_gamma   90.00
#
_symmetry.space_group_name_H-M   'P 1'
#
loop_
_entity.id
_entity.type
_entity.pdbx_description
1 polymer ?
#
loop_
_entity_poly.entity_id
_entity_poly.type
_entity_poly.pdbx_seq_one_letter_code
_entity_poly.pdbx_strand_id
1 'polypeptide(L)'
;MANPVMNSIVKDWSTQQTTPAGYPAMPGYQPASAQAQNPYAGATNPYGTQQGVDYSGQPVYGTAQAGTRGYPVSSSSEEQMASYEAMMNAPAADAVDRGTMTYDDVVVKSLMCFGLLLVGATAGWMTGIVAMGVALVLFFASCAVTLGLAFFIRLSKKIRPGAIVTYSLIEGFSLGVISYTFEAYFPGIVISAVLATLVVIGVTLGAFTMGFVRNSSTLTRVAGIGSVAFFFYYLVTFMLSVTGMVDMRAVNNTTVFGIPLGVVIGVLAVFIGVLCLVRDFDAVKVGVASNVPVKYSWLCTFAIMTDVIWIYLEILRILSYLMRRN
;
A
#
# COMPACT_ATOMS: atom_id res chain seq x y z
N MET A 1 -10.85 8.38 -1.72
CA MET A 1 -11.69 7.16 -1.71
C MET A 1 -11.04 6.17 -0.78
N ALA A 2 -11.74 5.74 0.29
CA ALA A 2 -11.25 4.62 1.07
C ALA A 2 -11.13 3.43 0.11
N ASN A 3 -9.91 2.90 -0.05
CA ASN A 3 -9.70 1.74 -0.91
C ASN A 3 -10.43 0.54 -0.28
N PRO A 4 -11.56 0.05 -0.83
CA PRO A 4 -12.31 -1.05 -0.22
C PRO A 4 -11.44 -2.31 -0.10
N VAL A 5 -10.41 -2.45 -0.95
CA VAL A 5 -9.44 -3.55 -0.89
C VAL A 5 -8.53 -3.39 0.33
N MET A 6 -8.09 -2.17 0.68
CA MET A 6 -7.30 -1.94 1.89
C MET A 6 -8.15 -2.19 3.15
N ASN A 7 -9.42 -1.78 3.17
CA ASN A 7 -10.30 -2.06 4.30
C ASN A 7 -10.59 -3.55 4.47
N SER A 8 -10.79 -4.30 3.38
CA SER A 8 -10.95 -5.76 3.47
C SER A 8 -9.66 -6.44 3.90
N ILE A 9 -8.51 -5.97 3.41
CA ILE A 9 -7.19 -6.49 3.76
C ILE A 9 -6.89 -6.22 5.25
N VAL A 10 -7.10 -4.99 5.74
CA VAL A 10 -6.92 -4.65 7.17
C VAL A 10 -7.88 -5.47 8.05
N LYS A 11 -9.10 -5.73 7.57
CA LYS A 11 -10.06 -6.59 8.28
C LYS A 11 -9.63 -8.06 8.26
N ASP A 12 -9.11 -8.55 7.14
CA ASP A 12 -8.56 -9.91 7.04
C ASP A 12 -7.29 -10.05 7.90
N TRP A 13 -6.48 -8.98 8.05
CA TRP A 13 -5.32 -8.97 8.94
C TRP A 13 -5.70 -8.97 10.42
N SER A 14 -6.78 -8.28 10.79
CA SER A 14 -7.28 -8.27 12.16
C SER A 14 -7.99 -9.56 12.58
N THR A 15 -8.37 -10.39 11.60
CA THR A 15 -8.97 -11.72 11.80
C THR A 15 -7.97 -12.86 11.60
N GLN A 16 -6.65 -12.61 11.71
CA GLN A 16 -5.67 -13.70 11.70
C GLN A 16 -6.06 -14.74 12.76
N GLN A 17 -6.31 -15.95 12.26
CA GLN A 17 -6.68 -17.08 13.11
C GLN A 17 -5.61 -17.28 14.18
N THR A 18 -6.01 -17.17 15.43
CA THR A 18 -5.15 -17.53 16.55
C THR A 18 -5.16 -19.05 16.72
N THR A 19 -4.03 -19.64 17.08
CA THR A 19 -3.95 -21.02 17.50
C THR A 19 -4.83 -21.23 18.74
N PRO A 20 -5.27 -22.48 19.05
CA PRO A 20 -6.04 -22.77 20.27
C PRO A 20 -5.38 -22.30 21.58
N ALA A 21 -4.06 -22.01 21.55
CA ALA A 21 -3.30 -21.43 22.66
C ALA A 21 -3.24 -19.89 22.65
N GLY A 22 -3.97 -19.21 21.75
CA GLY A 22 -4.06 -17.75 21.70
C GLY A 22 -2.89 -17.04 20.98
N TYR A 23 -1.97 -17.76 20.37
CA TYR A 23 -0.88 -17.17 19.58
C TYR A 23 -1.30 -16.95 18.12
N PRO A 24 -0.76 -15.91 17.43
CA PRO A 24 -0.99 -15.73 16.00
C PRO A 24 -0.59 -16.99 15.21
N ALA A 25 -1.46 -17.47 14.33
CA ALA A 25 -1.14 -18.62 13.48
C ALA A 25 -0.03 -18.23 12.49
N MET A 26 1.02 -19.04 12.39
CA MET A 26 2.08 -18.85 11.41
C MET A 26 1.55 -19.06 9.99
N PRO A 27 2.07 -18.32 8.96
CA PRO A 27 1.73 -18.58 7.57
C PRO A 27 2.01 -20.05 7.23
N GLY A 28 0.97 -20.77 6.81
CA GLY A 28 1.05 -22.21 6.51
C GLY A 28 0.61 -23.15 7.65
N TYR A 29 0.28 -22.62 8.81
CA TYR A 29 -0.33 -23.42 9.87
C TYR A 29 -1.80 -23.73 9.51
N GLN A 30 -2.08 -24.97 9.17
CA GLN A 30 -3.44 -25.49 9.14
C GLN A 30 -3.69 -26.19 10.49
N PRO A 31 -4.64 -25.72 11.31
CA PRO A 31 -5.03 -26.48 12.48
C PRO A 31 -5.55 -27.84 11.99
N ALA A 32 -4.97 -28.91 12.48
CA ALA A 32 -5.46 -30.24 12.20
C ALA A 32 -6.95 -30.27 12.56
N SER A 33 -7.82 -30.45 11.57
CA SER A 33 -9.23 -30.71 11.83
C SER A 33 -9.29 -31.93 12.75
N ALA A 34 -10.12 -31.89 13.77
CA ALA A 34 -10.26 -32.94 14.79
C ALA A 34 -10.64 -34.34 14.24
N GLN A 35 -10.60 -34.49 12.93
CA GLN A 35 -10.89 -35.73 12.18
C GLN A 35 -9.78 -36.19 11.23
N ALA A 36 -8.59 -35.53 11.24
CA ALA A 36 -7.44 -36.14 10.56
C ALA A 36 -7.01 -37.37 11.37
N GLN A 37 -7.42 -38.55 10.92
CA GLN A 37 -6.90 -39.81 11.40
C GLN A 37 -5.38 -39.70 11.36
N ASN A 38 -4.74 -39.89 12.50
CA ASN A 38 -3.30 -39.95 12.65
C ASN A 38 -2.76 -41.00 11.67
N PRO A 39 -2.00 -40.64 10.62
CA PRO A 39 -1.50 -41.61 9.65
C PRO A 39 -0.55 -42.64 10.28
N TYR A 40 -0.17 -42.45 11.54
CA TYR A 40 0.64 -43.39 12.33
C TYR A 40 -0.17 -44.26 13.33
N ALA A 41 -1.51 -44.16 13.33
CA ALA A 41 -2.36 -44.97 14.23
C ALA A 41 -2.33 -46.47 13.95
N GLY A 42 -1.62 -46.93 12.92
CA GLY A 42 -1.43 -48.36 12.57
C GLY A 42 0.02 -48.82 12.63
N ALA A 43 0.98 -47.96 12.92
CA ALA A 43 2.38 -48.36 13.08
C ALA A 43 2.59 -48.81 14.54
N THR A 44 2.68 -50.13 14.75
CA THR A 44 3.18 -50.69 16.01
C THR A 44 4.56 -50.06 16.28
N ASN A 45 4.64 -49.28 17.33
CA ASN A 45 5.88 -48.66 17.79
C ASN A 45 6.86 -49.79 18.19
N PRO A 46 7.95 -50.00 17.44
CA PRO A 46 8.89 -51.08 17.75
C PRO A 46 9.68 -50.84 19.06
N TYR A 47 9.46 -49.71 19.72
CA TYR A 47 10.09 -49.37 21.00
C TYR A 47 9.08 -49.16 22.13
N GLY A 48 7.86 -49.71 22.00
CA GLY A 48 6.85 -49.75 23.06
C GLY A 48 7.22 -50.68 24.18
N THR A 49 8.12 -50.31 25.05
CA THR A 49 8.20 -50.88 26.39
C THR A 49 7.01 -50.41 27.20
N GLN A 50 6.12 -51.33 27.54
CA GLN A 50 5.11 -51.07 28.56
C GLN A 50 5.81 -50.72 29.87
N GLN A 51 5.78 -49.46 30.25
CA GLN A 51 6.12 -49.05 31.60
C GLN A 51 4.94 -49.43 32.51
N GLY A 52 5.09 -50.58 33.13
CA GLY A 52 4.27 -50.89 34.32
C GLY A 52 4.72 -50.03 35.45
N VAL A 53 3.83 -49.25 36.04
CA VAL A 53 4.01 -48.56 37.30
C VAL A 53 3.55 -49.52 38.42
N ASP A 54 4.36 -49.72 39.44
CA ASP A 54 3.94 -50.41 40.66
C ASP A 54 3.04 -49.52 41.51
N TYR A 55 2.38 -50.11 42.48
CA TYR A 55 1.44 -49.40 43.38
C TYR A 55 2.10 -48.32 44.30
N SER A 56 3.42 -48.14 44.19
CA SER A 56 4.17 -47.15 44.94
C SER A 56 4.64 -45.93 44.14
N GLY A 57 4.38 -45.92 42.83
CA GLY A 57 4.65 -44.73 41.95
C GLY A 57 6.14 -44.51 41.62
N GLN A 58 6.99 -45.53 41.75
CA GLN A 58 8.39 -45.44 41.32
C GLN A 58 8.62 -46.14 39.99
N PRO A 59 9.42 -45.58 39.06
CA PRO A 59 9.76 -46.23 37.83
C PRO A 59 10.70 -47.40 38.05
N VAL A 60 10.31 -48.60 37.60
CA VAL A 60 11.18 -49.79 37.62
C VAL A 60 12.09 -49.79 36.43
N TYR A 61 13.39 -49.61 36.65
CA TYR A 61 14.42 -49.80 35.64
C TYR A 61 14.68 -51.31 35.44
N GLY A 62 14.12 -51.86 34.33
CA GLY A 62 14.44 -53.22 33.93
C GLY A 62 15.85 -53.27 33.33
N THR A 63 16.74 -54.07 33.91
CA THR A 63 18.06 -54.41 33.36
C THR A 63 17.87 -55.24 32.09
N ALA A 64 18.09 -54.61 30.94
CA ALA A 64 18.16 -55.28 29.63
C ALA A 64 19.50 -56.02 29.48
N GLN A 65 19.43 -57.33 29.39
CA GLN A 65 20.56 -58.22 29.14
C GLN A 65 21.11 -58.03 27.71
N ALA A 66 22.39 -57.77 27.58
CA ALA A 66 23.10 -57.47 26.36
C ALA A 66 23.03 -58.64 25.37
N GLY A 67 22.34 -58.42 24.27
CA GLY A 67 22.43 -59.23 23.04
C GLY A 67 23.22 -58.46 22.02
N THR A 68 24.48 -58.90 21.83
CA THR A 68 25.42 -58.38 20.84
C THR A 68 24.88 -58.62 19.41
N ARG A 69 24.32 -57.55 18.80
CA ARG A 69 24.33 -57.33 17.36
C ARG A 69 24.67 -55.88 17.11
N GLY A 70 25.93 -55.65 16.68
CA GLY A 70 26.41 -54.35 16.31
C GLY A 70 25.62 -53.74 15.15
N TYR A 71 24.82 -52.76 15.42
CA TYR A 71 24.41 -51.82 14.41
C TYR A 71 25.51 -50.74 14.28
N PRO A 72 25.90 -50.36 13.05
CA PRO A 72 26.81 -49.27 12.90
C PRO A 72 26.11 -48.03 13.52
N VAL A 73 26.65 -47.48 14.59
CA VAL A 73 26.31 -46.15 15.09
C VAL A 73 26.73 -45.21 13.94
N SER A 74 25.73 -44.88 13.12
CA SER A 74 25.92 -43.94 12.06
C SER A 74 26.27 -42.58 12.70
N SER A 75 27.26 -41.91 12.15
CA SER A 75 27.70 -40.55 12.42
C SER A 75 26.61 -39.47 12.38
N SER A 76 25.34 -39.90 12.35
CA SER A 76 24.15 -39.05 12.23
C SER A 76 23.75 -38.29 13.51
N SER A 77 24.23 -38.72 14.67
CA SER A 77 23.85 -38.05 15.94
C SER A 77 24.68 -36.76 16.16
N GLU A 78 25.92 -36.74 15.80
CA GLU A 78 26.78 -35.55 15.91
C GLU A 78 26.41 -34.53 14.82
N GLU A 79 26.18 -34.99 13.59
CA GLU A 79 25.69 -34.12 12.51
C GLU A 79 24.30 -33.56 12.80
N GLN A 80 23.41 -34.36 13.41
CA GLN A 80 22.10 -33.87 13.84
C GLN A 80 22.21 -32.87 15.00
N MET A 81 23.06 -33.12 16.01
CA MET A 81 23.29 -32.15 17.07
C MET A 81 23.93 -30.86 16.55
N ALA A 82 24.92 -30.96 15.67
CA ALA A 82 25.54 -29.79 15.04
C ALA A 82 24.51 -29.00 14.20
N SER A 83 23.59 -29.68 13.52
CA SER A 83 22.52 -29.01 12.77
C SER A 83 21.50 -28.33 13.68
N TYR A 84 21.18 -28.94 14.84
CA TYR A 84 20.33 -28.31 15.86
C TYR A 84 21.01 -27.09 16.51
N GLU A 85 22.29 -27.19 16.84
CA GLU A 85 23.05 -26.06 17.36
C GLU A 85 23.19 -24.92 16.34
N ALA A 86 23.41 -25.25 15.07
CA ALA A 86 23.43 -24.29 13.98
C ALA A 86 22.06 -23.61 13.79
N MET A 87 20.95 -24.36 13.91
CA MET A 87 19.58 -23.78 13.89
C MET A 87 19.30 -22.90 15.09
N MET A 88 19.74 -23.31 16.29
CA MET A 88 19.55 -22.50 17.51
C MET A 88 20.40 -21.22 17.52
N ASN A 89 21.58 -21.27 16.93
CA ASN A 89 22.49 -20.13 16.82
C ASN A 89 22.28 -19.32 15.51
N ALA A 90 21.38 -19.75 14.62
CA ALA A 90 21.06 -19.00 13.43
C ALA A 90 20.41 -17.66 13.84
N PRO A 91 20.84 -16.53 13.23
CA PRO A 91 20.19 -15.25 13.48
C PRO A 91 18.71 -15.36 13.13
N ALA A 92 17.84 -14.71 13.93
CA ALA A 92 16.42 -14.70 13.65
C ALA A 92 16.18 -14.21 12.21
N ALA A 93 15.37 -14.95 11.44
CA ALA A 93 15.05 -14.59 10.07
C ALA A 93 14.57 -13.14 10.01
N ASP A 94 15.17 -12.34 9.15
CA ASP A 94 14.77 -10.95 8.94
C ASP A 94 13.41 -10.87 8.21
N ALA A 95 12.80 -9.70 8.23
CA ALA A 95 11.52 -9.45 7.55
C ALA A 95 11.62 -9.76 6.03
N VAL A 96 12.78 -9.52 5.43
CA VAL A 96 13.08 -9.85 4.03
C VAL A 96 13.06 -11.36 3.81
N ASP A 97 13.70 -12.13 4.69
CA ASP A 97 13.76 -13.61 4.61
C ASP A 97 12.36 -14.23 4.78
N ARG A 98 11.51 -13.59 5.58
CA ARG A 98 10.13 -14.02 5.78
C ARG A 98 9.18 -13.60 4.65
N GLY A 99 9.65 -12.78 3.70
CA GLY A 99 8.82 -12.24 2.63
C GLY A 99 7.71 -11.29 3.13
N THR A 100 7.94 -10.65 4.28
CA THR A 100 7.03 -9.68 4.88
C THR A 100 7.38 -8.26 4.46
N MET A 101 6.38 -7.38 4.47
CA MET A 101 6.51 -6.00 4.05
C MET A 101 7.37 -5.20 5.03
N THR A 102 8.31 -4.41 4.49
CA THR A 102 9.14 -3.47 5.23
C THR A 102 8.86 -2.03 4.78
N TYR A 103 9.31 -1.04 5.58
CA TYR A 103 9.23 0.36 5.17
C TYR A 103 10.08 0.60 3.90
N ASP A 104 11.27 -0.02 3.82
CA ASP A 104 12.16 0.10 2.66
C ASP A 104 11.52 -0.43 1.38
N ASP A 105 10.75 -1.52 1.46
CA ASP A 105 9.97 -2.02 0.32
C ASP A 105 9.01 -0.97 -0.25
N VAL A 106 8.32 -0.25 0.62
CA VAL A 106 7.38 0.79 0.19
C VAL A 106 8.14 1.97 -0.38
N VAL A 107 9.22 2.41 0.27
CA VAL A 107 10.03 3.54 -0.19
C VAL A 107 10.64 3.25 -1.56
N VAL A 108 11.30 2.11 -1.74
CA VAL A 108 11.93 1.73 -3.02
C VAL A 108 10.91 1.64 -4.14
N LYS A 109 9.77 0.98 -3.89
CA LYS A 109 8.69 0.87 -4.89
C LYS A 109 8.05 2.22 -5.20
N SER A 110 7.90 3.09 -4.19
CA SER A 110 7.42 4.46 -4.38
C SER A 110 8.39 5.27 -5.23
N LEU A 111 9.68 5.24 -4.93
CA LEU A 111 10.70 5.92 -5.73
C LEU A 111 10.71 5.43 -7.19
N MET A 112 10.57 4.13 -7.40
CA MET A 112 10.48 3.56 -8.75
C MET A 112 9.24 4.06 -9.48
N CYS A 113 8.06 4.04 -8.85
CA CYS A 113 6.82 4.51 -9.44
C CYS A 113 6.84 6.02 -9.71
N PHE A 114 7.38 6.85 -8.80
CA PHE A 114 7.57 8.27 -9.02
C PHE A 114 8.60 8.56 -10.11
N GLY A 115 9.67 7.78 -10.20
CA GLY A 115 10.63 7.87 -11.31
C GLY A 115 9.97 7.63 -12.67
N LEU A 116 9.16 6.57 -12.78
CA LEU A 116 8.40 6.26 -14.00
C LEU A 116 7.35 7.35 -14.32
N LEU A 117 6.70 7.89 -13.28
CA LEU A 117 5.78 8.99 -13.42
C LEU A 117 6.49 10.23 -14.00
N LEU A 118 7.68 10.56 -13.54
CA LEU A 118 8.48 11.67 -14.08
C LEU A 118 8.90 11.40 -15.54
N VAL A 119 9.28 10.17 -15.88
CA VAL A 119 9.56 9.78 -17.28
C VAL A 119 8.32 9.98 -18.15
N GLY A 120 7.16 9.54 -17.68
CA GLY A 120 5.88 9.80 -18.35
C GLY A 120 5.59 11.30 -18.49
N ALA A 121 5.81 12.06 -17.42
CA ALA A 121 5.58 13.52 -17.39
C ALA A 121 6.48 14.26 -18.38
N THR A 122 7.75 13.89 -18.51
CA THR A 122 8.64 14.47 -19.51
C THR A 122 8.18 14.16 -20.94
N ALA A 123 7.70 12.94 -21.19
CA ALA A 123 7.14 12.58 -22.49
C ALA A 123 5.87 13.39 -22.82
N GLY A 124 4.96 13.54 -21.86
CA GLY A 124 3.76 14.37 -22.02
C GLY A 124 4.07 15.85 -22.24
N TRP A 125 5.04 16.38 -21.51
CA TRP A 125 5.53 17.75 -21.66
C TRP A 125 6.11 17.99 -23.05
N MET A 126 7.00 17.10 -23.52
CA MET A 126 7.60 17.19 -24.85
C MET A 126 6.55 17.11 -25.95
N THR A 127 5.55 16.23 -25.82
CA THR A 127 4.44 16.13 -26.76
C THR A 127 3.63 17.43 -26.80
N GLY A 128 3.44 18.08 -25.66
CA GLY A 128 2.79 19.39 -25.57
C GLY A 128 3.54 20.48 -26.33
N ILE A 129 4.88 20.51 -26.26
CA ILE A 129 5.72 21.44 -26.98
C ILE A 129 5.63 21.22 -28.51
N VAL A 130 5.72 19.97 -28.94
CA VAL A 130 5.83 19.65 -30.38
C VAL A 130 4.48 19.73 -31.10
N ALA A 131 3.42 19.22 -30.49
CA ALA A 131 2.11 19.10 -31.13
C ALA A 131 0.97 19.12 -30.08
N MET A 132 0.57 20.30 -29.64
CA MET A 132 -0.47 20.46 -28.59
C MET A 132 -1.79 19.75 -28.92
N GLY A 133 -2.20 19.77 -30.22
CA GLY A 133 -3.42 19.08 -30.65
C GLY A 133 -3.34 17.56 -30.41
N VAL A 134 -2.19 16.95 -30.76
CA VAL A 134 -1.93 15.53 -30.50
C VAL A 134 -1.84 15.25 -29.00
N ALA A 135 -1.15 16.13 -28.25
CA ALA A 135 -1.03 16.01 -26.81
C ALA A 135 -2.40 15.95 -26.11
N LEU A 136 -3.36 16.79 -26.52
CA LEU A 136 -4.71 16.80 -25.96
C LEU A 136 -5.48 15.49 -26.26
N VAL A 137 -5.39 14.97 -27.48
CA VAL A 137 -6.04 13.68 -27.82
C VAL A 137 -5.45 12.55 -26.98
N LEU A 138 -4.11 12.48 -26.90
CA LEU A 138 -3.43 11.48 -26.09
C LEU A 138 -3.69 11.66 -24.60
N PHE A 139 -3.87 12.90 -24.13
CA PHE A 139 -4.25 13.18 -22.75
C PHE A 139 -5.61 12.57 -22.41
N PHE A 140 -6.66 12.78 -23.22
CA PHE A 140 -7.97 12.17 -22.94
C PHE A 140 -7.92 10.65 -23.04
N ALA A 141 -7.16 10.10 -23.98
CA ALA A 141 -6.94 8.66 -24.08
C ALA A 141 -6.22 8.11 -22.84
N SER A 142 -5.16 8.77 -22.38
CA SER A 142 -4.42 8.37 -21.18
C SER A 142 -5.28 8.46 -19.91
N CYS A 143 -6.07 9.51 -19.75
CA CYS A 143 -7.02 9.63 -18.64
C CYS A 143 -8.05 8.49 -18.60
N ALA A 144 -8.59 8.09 -19.75
CA ALA A 144 -9.51 6.95 -19.83
C ALA A 144 -8.83 5.64 -19.42
N VAL A 145 -7.58 5.42 -19.89
CA VAL A 145 -6.79 4.23 -19.56
C VAL A 145 -6.42 4.21 -18.07
N THR A 146 -5.93 5.32 -17.51
CA THR A 146 -5.54 5.39 -16.09
C THR A 146 -6.74 5.26 -15.18
N LEU A 147 -7.89 5.82 -15.54
CA LEU A 147 -9.14 5.62 -14.80
C LEU A 147 -9.52 4.13 -14.78
N GLY A 148 -9.50 3.47 -15.95
CA GLY A 148 -9.74 2.03 -16.06
C GLY A 148 -8.76 1.19 -15.24
N LEU A 149 -7.46 1.50 -15.32
CA LEU A 149 -6.42 0.83 -14.52
C LEU A 149 -6.61 1.07 -13.02
N ALA A 150 -6.95 2.29 -12.59
CA ALA A 150 -7.20 2.60 -11.19
C ALA A 150 -8.38 1.78 -10.63
N PHE A 151 -9.49 1.67 -11.37
CA PHE A 151 -10.60 0.80 -11.00
C PHE A 151 -10.18 -0.67 -10.99
N PHE A 152 -9.44 -1.11 -12.02
CA PHE A 152 -8.96 -2.48 -12.10
C PHE A 152 -8.06 -2.84 -10.91
N ILE A 153 -7.10 -1.99 -10.54
CA ILE A 153 -6.20 -2.20 -9.39
C ILE A 153 -7.02 -2.24 -8.10
N ARG A 154 -8.00 -1.35 -7.93
CA ARG A 154 -8.81 -1.24 -6.70
C ARG A 154 -9.83 -2.36 -6.53
N LEU A 155 -10.36 -2.90 -7.62
CA LEU A 155 -11.38 -3.97 -7.60
C LEU A 155 -10.77 -5.36 -7.72
N SER A 156 -9.52 -5.47 -8.17
CA SER A 156 -8.83 -6.76 -8.34
C SER A 156 -8.50 -7.39 -6.98
N LYS A 157 -8.89 -8.64 -6.80
CA LYS A 157 -8.49 -9.45 -5.63
C LYS A 157 -7.01 -9.82 -5.62
N LYS A 158 -6.34 -9.76 -6.78
CA LYS A 158 -4.91 -10.08 -6.92
C LYS A 158 -4.13 -8.80 -7.16
N ILE A 159 -3.07 -8.59 -6.38
CA ILE A 159 -2.15 -7.47 -6.57
C ILE A 159 -1.30 -7.77 -7.80
N ARG A 160 -1.30 -6.85 -8.76
CA ARG A 160 -0.55 -6.95 -10.01
C ARG A 160 0.43 -5.78 -10.10
N PRO A 161 1.71 -5.98 -9.74
CA PRO A 161 2.72 -4.92 -9.79
C PRO A 161 2.83 -4.25 -11.16
N GLY A 162 2.77 -5.05 -12.23
CA GLY A 162 2.81 -4.52 -13.60
C GLY A 162 1.71 -3.51 -13.92
N ALA A 163 0.50 -3.68 -13.39
CA ALA A 163 -0.58 -2.71 -13.59
C ALA A 163 -0.29 -1.37 -12.90
N ILE A 164 0.36 -1.40 -11.72
CA ILE A 164 0.74 -0.19 -10.97
C ILE A 164 1.86 0.55 -11.69
N VAL A 165 2.86 -0.17 -12.17
CA VAL A 165 3.97 0.37 -12.98
C VAL A 165 3.45 1.01 -14.27
N THR A 166 2.55 0.35 -14.99
CA THR A 166 1.93 0.89 -16.22
C THR A 166 1.09 2.12 -15.88
N TYR A 167 0.32 2.09 -14.80
CA TYR A 167 -0.43 3.24 -14.32
C TYR A 167 0.48 4.44 -14.07
N SER A 168 1.60 4.26 -13.36
CA SER A 168 2.55 5.35 -13.06
C SER A 168 3.05 6.05 -14.32
N LEU A 169 3.40 5.28 -15.34
CA LEU A 169 3.93 5.82 -16.58
C LEU A 169 2.88 6.61 -17.38
N ILE A 170 1.67 6.04 -17.53
CA ILE A 170 0.58 6.66 -18.30
C ILE A 170 0.01 7.87 -17.55
N GLU A 171 -0.15 7.79 -16.25
CA GLU A 171 -0.61 8.92 -15.42
C GLU A 171 0.42 10.05 -15.44
N GLY A 172 1.73 9.72 -15.42
CA GLY A 172 2.79 10.68 -15.61
C GLY A 172 2.63 11.45 -16.93
N PHE A 173 2.34 10.77 -18.04
CA PHE A 173 2.10 11.43 -19.32
C PHE A 173 0.95 12.46 -19.22
N SER A 174 -0.16 12.08 -18.61
CA SER A 174 -1.30 13.00 -18.37
C SER A 174 -0.88 14.23 -17.58
N LEU A 175 -0.12 14.02 -16.50
CA LEU A 175 0.42 15.10 -15.67
C LEU A 175 1.35 16.02 -16.45
N GLY A 176 2.19 15.48 -17.32
CA GLY A 176 3.09 16.26 -18.18
C GLY A 176 2.35 17.18 -19.12
N VAL A 177 1.28 16.69 -19.79
CA VAL A 177 0.45 17.51 -20.67
C VAL A 177 -0.28 18.60 -19.91
N ILE A 178 -0.87 18.28 -18.74
CA ILE A 178 -1.52 19.26 -17.87
C ILE A 178 -0.50 20.33 -17.43
N SER A 179 0.65 19.91 -16.90
CA SER A 179 1.69 20.80 -16.41
C SER A 179 2.18 21.75 -17.50
N TYR A 180 2.45 21.24 -18.70
CA TYR A 180 2.83 22.07 -19.86
C TYR A 180 1.73 23.09 -20.20
N THR A 181 0.47 22.68 -20.18
CA THR A 181 -0.65 23.58 -20.47
C THR A 181 -0.71 24.73 -19.46
N PHE A 182 -0.57 24.43 -18.17
CA PHE A 182 -0.56 25.47 -17.14
C PHE A 182 0.68 26.37 -17.23
N GLU A 183 1.86 25.81 -17.50
CA GLU A 183 3.10 26.57 -17.64
C GLU A 183 3.06 27.53 -18.83
N ALA A 184 2.43 27.12 -19.94
CA ALA A 184 2.27 27.97 -21.13
C ALA A 184 1.39 29.21 -20.86
N TYR A 185 0.39 29.10 -19.94
CA TYR A 185 -0.45 30.21 -19.54
C TYR A 185 0.12 31.02 -18.37
N PHE A 186 0.86 30.38 -17.49
CA PHE A 186 1.40 30.96 -16.24
C PHE A 186 2.84 30.49 -16.03
N PRO A 187 3.83 31.16 -16.63
CA PRO A 187 5.23 30.75 -16.50
C PRO A 187 5.70 30.67 -15.03
N GLY A 188 6.36 29.55 -14.68
CA GLY A 188 6.88 29.29 -13.33
C GLY A 188 5.86 28.63 -12.37
N ILE A 189 4.62 28.40 -12.82
CA ILE A 189 3.58 27.80 -11.96
C ILE A 189 3.92 26.35 -11.59
N VAL A 190 4.49 25.57 -12.52
CA VAL A 190 4.76 24.15 -12.30
C VAL A 190 5.82 23.95 -11.25
N ILE A 191 6.93 24.71 -11.29
CA ILE A 191 7.96 24.60 -10.28
C ILE A 191 7.45 25.02 -8.90
N SER A 192 6.62 26.06 -8.85
CA SER A 192 5.97 26.51 -7.61
C SER A 192 5.03 25.44 -7.04
N ALA A 193 4.25 24.77 -7.90
CA ALA A 193 3.35 23.69 -7.50
C ALA A 193 4.12 22.45 -7.00
N VAL A 194 5.20 22.08 -7.67
CA VAL A 194 6.05 20.95 -7.24
C VAL A 194 6.66 21.24 -5.87
N LEU A 195 7.26 22.43 -5.67
CA LEU A 195 7.84 22.81 -4.39
C LEU A 195 6.79 22.83 -3.28
N ALA A 196 5.63 23.45 -3.52
CA ALA A 196 4.55 23.48 -2.54
C ALA A 196 4.04 22.05 -2.21
N THR A 197 3.92 21.17 -3.20
CA THR A 197 3.54 19.78 -2.98
C THR A 197 4.56 19.04 -2.12
N LEU A 198 5.85 19.20 -2.40
CA LEU A 198 6.92 18.59 -1.61
C LEU A 198 6.90 19.07 -0.16
N VAL A 199 6.65 20.38 0.06
CA VAL A 199 6.51 20.94 1.41
C VAL A 199 5.30 20.31 2.12
N VAL A 200 4.15 20.24 1.47
CA VAL A 200 2.93 19.63 2.07
C VAL A 200 3.17 18.17 2.44
N ILE A 201 3.78 17.39 1.55
CA ILE A 201 4.09 15.97 1.82
C ILE A 201 5.11 15.85 2.96
N GLY A 202 6.19 16.65 2.92
CA GLY A 202 7.24 16.63 3.94
C GLY A 202 6.72 17.00 5.32
N VAL A 203 5.90 18.06 5.42
CA VAL A 203 5.25 18.47 6.67
C VAL A 203 4.27 17.38 7.15
N THR A 204 3.48 16.80 6.26
CA THR A 204 2.53 15.73 6.60
C THR A 204 3.26 14.51 7.13
N LEU A 205 4.31 14.07 6.46
CA LEU A 205 5.14 12.94 6.88
C LEU A 205 5.83 13.22 8.21
N GLY A 206 6.41 14.44 8.37
CA GLY A 206 7.03 14.86 9.62
C GLY A 206 6.04 14.90 10.78
N ALA A 207 4.86 15.47 10.60
CA ALA A 207 3.80 15.49 11.61
C ALA A 207 3.31 14.08 11.99
N PHE A 208 3.23 13.17 11.00
CA PHE A 208 2.86 11.78 11.22
C PHE A 208 3.96 11.02 12.01
N THR A 209 5.22 11.15 11.63
CA THR A 209 6.35 10.47 12.30
C THR A 209 6.58 10.99 13.72
N MET A 210 6.41 12.28 13.97
CA MET A 210 6.47 12.89 15.30
C MET A 210 5.24 12.55 16.17
N GLY A 211 4.20 11.93 15.59
CA GLY A 211 2.98 11.54 16.30
C GLY A 211 2.01 12.68 16.58
N PHE A 212 2.22 13.89 16.00
CA PHE A 212 1.26 15.00 16.09
C PHE A 212 -0.05 14.66 15.39
N VAL A 213 0.02 13.95 14.28
CA VAL A 213 -1.16 13.49 13.54
C VAL A 213 -1.20 11.97 13.58
N ARG A 214 -2.30 11.44 14.10
CA ARG A 214 -2.56 10.00 14.17
C ARG A 214 -3.82 9.67 13.41
N ASN A 215 -3.81 8.53 12.74
CA ASN A 215 -5.04 8.04 12.13
C ASN A 215 -6.06 7.70 13.22
N SER A 216 -7.26 8.25 13.09
CA SER A 216 -8.39 7.98 13.96
C SER A 216 -9.60 7.55 13.12
N SER A 217 -10.58 6.91 13.75
CA SER A 217 -11.83 6.54 13.07
C SER A 217 -12.53 7.75 12.45
N THR A 218 -12.46 8.90 13.11
CA THR A 218 -13.01 10.16 12.59
C THR A 218 -12.24 10.65 11.38
N LEU A 219 -10.88 10.66 11.42
CA LEU A 219 -10.03 11.04 10.31
C LEU A 219 -10.30 10.15 9.09
N THR A 220 -10.34 8.83 9.28
CA THR A 220 -10.64 7.88 8.20
C THR A 220 -12.01 8.12 7.58
N ARG A 221 -13.03 8.42 8.39
CA ARG A 221 -14.38 8.74 7.88
C ARG A 221 -14.38 10.05 7.10
N VAL A 222 -13.80 11.12 7.64
CA VAL A 222 -13.73 12.43 6.96
C VAL A 222 -12.95 12.32 5.66
N ALA A 223 -11.78 11.68 5.66
CA ALA A 223 -11.00 11.44 4.45
C ALA A 223 -11.78 10.62 3.42
N GLY A 224 -12.47 9.55 3.85
CA GLY A 224 -13.26 8.69 2.97
C GLY A 224 -14.47 9.39 2.37
N ILE A 225 -15.29 10.04 3.20
CA ILE A 225 -16.46 10.78 2.73
C ILE A 225 -16.04 11.97 1.86
N GLY A 226 -15.02 12.72 2.30
CA GLY A 226 -14.50 13.87 1.56
C GLY A 226 -13.97 13.49 0.18
N SER A 227 -13.19 12.40 0.07
CA SER A 227 -12.66 11.96 -1.23
C SER A 227 -13.78 11.49 -2.18
N VAL A 228 -14.82 10.81 -1.68
CA VAL A 228 -15.99 10.45 -2.49
C VAL A 228 -16.77 11.70 -2.92
N ALA A 229 -16.99 12.64 -2.01
CA ALA A 229 -17.69 13.90 -2.33
C ALA A 229 -16.93 14.70 -3.41
N PHE A 230 -15.59 14.81 -3.30
CA PHE A 230 -14.78 15.46 -4.32
C PHE A 230 -14.78 14.71 -5.65
N PHE A 231 -14.78 13.38 -5.63
CA PHE A 231 -14.90 12.60 -6.87
C PHE A 231 -16.19 12.94 -7.61
N PHE A 232 -17.34 12.94 -6.91
CA PHE A 232 -18.61 13.32 -7.54
C PHE A 232 -18.65 14.79 -7.94
N TYR A 233 -18.08 15.68 -7.13
CA TYR A 233 -17.96 17.10 -7.48
C TYR A 233 -17.22 17.27 -8.81
N TYR A 234 -16.05 16.64 -9.00
CA TYR A 234 -15.30 16.73 -10.25
C TYR A 234 -16.00 16.04 -11.41
N LEU A 235 -16.67 14.92 -11.16
CA LEU A 235 -17.45 14.24 -12.19
C LEU A 235 -18.60 15.12 -12.70
N VAL A 236 -19.35 15.73 -11.81
CA VAL A 236 -20.46 16.66 -12.15
C VAL A 236 -19.90 17.90 -12.87
N THR A 237 -18.83 18.50 -12.33
CA THR A 237 -18.16 19.66 -12.95
C THR A 237 -17.68 19.35 -14.36
N PHE A 238 -17.09 18.18 -14.58
CA PHE A 238 -16.66 17.70 -15.89
C PHE A 238 -17.87 17.54 -16.83
N MET A 239 -18.93 16.89 -16.40
CA MET A 239 -20.14 16.71 -17.21
C MET A 239 -20.75 18.06 -17.61
N LEU A 240 -20.89 18.99 -16.66
CA LEU A 240 -21.42 20.33 -16.94
C LEU A 240 -20.50 21.13 -17.88
N SER A 241 -19.19 20.95 -17.77
CA SER A 241 -18.22 21.62 -18.67
C SER A 241 -18.30 21.08 -20.09
N VAL A 242 -18.48 19.76 -20.26
CA VAL A 242 -18.59 19.11 -21.60
C VAL A 242 -19.90 19.48 -22.29
N THR A 243 -21.01 19.55 -21.53
CA THR A 243 -22.31 19.92 -22.08
C THR A 243 -22.43 21.41 -22.38
N GLY A 244 -21.52 22.25 -21.87
CA GLY A 244 -21.57 23.71 -22.05
C GLY A 244 -22.76 24.38 -21.33
N MET A 245 -23.49 23.64 -20.50
CA MET A 245 -24.66 24.17 -19.76
C MET A 245 -24.29 25.26 -18.74
N VAL A 246 -23.08 25.17 -18.19
CA VAL A 246 -22.58 26.09 -17.17
C VAL A 246 -21.14 26.44 -17.50
N ASP A 247 -20.82 27.74 -17.53
CA ASP A 247 -19.44 28.18 -17.57
C ASP A 247 -18.78 28.00 -16.18
N MET A 248 -18.17 26.82 -16.00
CA MET A 248 -17.50 26.47 -14.75
C MET A 248 -16.31 27.40 -14.42
N ARG A 249 -15.75 28.10 -15.43
CA ARG A 249 -14.74 29.12 -15.19
C ARG A 249 -15.33 30.33 -14.50
N ALA A 250 -16.51 30.80 -14.96
CA ALA A 250 -17.22 31.89 -14.31
C ALA A 250 -17.61 31.54 -12.87
N VAL A 251 -18.16 30.32 -12.64
CA VAL A 251 -18.53 29.84 -11.31
C VAL A 251 -17.32 29.83 -10.36
N ASN A 252 -16.20 29.24 -10.79
CA ASN A 252 -15.01 29.15 -9.96
C ASN A 252 -14.32 30.50 -9.71
N ASN A 253 -14.52 31.50 -10.59
CA ASN A 253 -14.02 32.84 -10.41
C ASN A 253 -14.95 33.73 -9.55
N THR A 254 -16.16 33.26 -9.24
CA THR A 254 -17.06 33.97 -8.31
C THR A 254 -16.36 34.11 -6.96
N THR A 255 -16.32 35.33 -6.43
CA THR A 255 -15.63 35.60 -5.16
C THR A 255 -16.56 35.43 -3.97
N VAL A 256 -16.11 34.69 -2.97
CA VAL A 256 -16.72 34.58 -1.67
C VAL A 256 -15.77 35.20 -0.65
N PHE A 257 -16.21 36.23 0.05
CA PHE A 257 -15.34 37.06 0.94
C PHE A 257 -14.08 37.58 0.28
N GLY A 258 -14.14 37.91 -1.01
CA GLY A 258 -12.98 38.43 -1.76
C GLY A 258 -12.01 37.35 -2.25
N ILE A 259 -12.24 36.08 -2.00
CA ILE A 259 -11.44 34.92 -2.47
C ILE A 259 -12.22 34.18 -3.55
N PRO A 260 -11.57 33.80 -4.69
CA PRO A 260 -12.22 32.96 -5.70
C PRO A 260 -12.71 31.64 -5.13
N LEU A 261 -13.93 31.25 -5.45
CA LEU A 261 -14.54 29.99 -4.97
C LEU A 261 -13.64 28.77 -5.31
N GLY A 262 -13.01 28.79 -6.49
CA GLY A 262 -12.07 27.75 -6.90
C GLY A 262 -10.88 27.59 -5.97
N VAL A 263 -10.39 28.68 -5.34
CA VAL A 263 -9.32 28.61 -4.32
C VAL A 263 -9.84 27.97 -3.04
N VAL A 264 -11.02 28.37 -2.57
CA VAL A 264 -11.64 27.80 -1.35
C VAL A 264 -11.85 26.29 -1.48
N ILE A 265 -12.42 25.87 -2.62
CA ILE A 265 -12.62 24.45 -2.94
C ILE A 265 -11.27 23.72 -3.04
N GLY A 266 -10.26 24.35 -3.68
CA GLY A 266 -8.94 23.78 -3.82
C GLY A 266 -8.23 23.55 -2.48
N VAL A 267 -8.26 24.54 -1.56
CA VAL A 267 -7.69 24.40 -0.22
C VAL A 267 -8.38 23.26 0.56
N LEU A 268 -9.71 23.16 0.46
CA LEU A 268 -10.45 22.06 1.08
C LEU A 268 -10.05 20.71 0.46
N ALA A 269 -9.86 20.66 -0.86
CA ALA A 269 -9.44 19.43 -1.56
C ALA A 269 -8.02 19.01 -1.16
N VAL A 270 -7.08 19.95 -1.04
CA VAL A 270 -5.72 19.66 -0.52
C VAL A 270 -5.79 19.14 0.92
N PHE A 271 -6.63 19.76 1.76
CA PHE A 271 -6.82 19.28 3.13
C PHE A 271 -7.32 17.83 3.17
N ILE A 272 -8.31 17.47 2.37
CA ILE A 272 -8.79 16.08 2.26
C ILE A 272 -7.68 15.16 1.72
N GLY A 273 -6.89 15.60 0.73
CA GLY A 273 -5.73 14.86 0.22
C GLY A 273 -4.70 14.56 1.31
N VAL A 274 -4.39 15.54 2.17
CA VAL A 274 -3.51 15.37 3.32
C VAL A 274 -4.06 14.32 4.31
N LEU A 275 -5.36 14.35 4.60
CA LEU A 275 -5.98 13.34 5.46
C LEU A 275 -5.92 11.93 4.84
N CYS A 276 -6.07 11.82 3.52
CA CYS A 276 -5.89 10.56 2.80
C CYS A 276 -4.44 10.06 2.91
N LEU A 277 -3.46 10.95 2.71
CA LEU A 277 -2.04 10.64 2.81
C LEU A 277 -1.65 10.16 4.23
N VAL A 278 -2.16 10.80 5.29
CA VAL A 278 -1.97 10.35 6.69
C VAL A 278 -2.52 8.95 6.89
N ARG A 279 -3.70 8.66 6.37
CA ARG A 279 -4.30 7.32 6.42
C ARG A 279 -3.44 6.28 5.70
N ASP A 280 -2.85 6.65 4.57
CA ASP A 280 -2.04 5.73 3.78
C ASP A 280 -0.68 5.47 4.45
N PHE A 281 -0.09 6.47 5.11
CA PHE A 281 1.09 6.26 5.97
C PHE A 281 0.79 5.34 7.16
N ASP A 282 -0.38 5.51 7.78
CA ASP A 282 -0.81 4.62 8.86
C ASP A 282 -1.04 3.18 8.36
N ALA A 283 -1.59 3.01 7.16
CA ALA A 283 -1.75 1.70 6.54
C ALA A 283 -0.39 1.01 6.29
N VAL A 284 0.65 1.75 5.89
CA VAL A 284 2.03 1.22 5.81
C VAL A 284 2.52 0.78 7.18
N LYS A 285 2.38 1.63 8.20
CA LYS A 285 2.80 1.33 9.58
C LYS A 285 2.12 0.07 10.12
N VAL A 286 0.80 -0.03 9.97
CA VAL A 286 0.02 -1.20 10.40
C VAL A 286 0.43 -2.44 9.59
N GLY A 287 0.63 -2.31 8.28
CA GLY A 287 1.06 -3.42 7.42
C GLY A 287 2.41 -4.00 7.83
N VAL A 288 3.39 -3.15 8.12
CA VAL A 288 4.72 -3.58 8.62
C VAL A 288 4.59 -4.24 10.00
N ALA A 289 3.87 -3.61 10.93
CA ALA A 289 3.67 -4.15 12.27
C ALA A 289 2.93 -5.50 12.28
N SER A 290 2.05 -5.74 11.31
CA SER A 290 1.28 -6.98 11.16
C SER A 290 1.98 -8.06 10.31
N ASN A 291 3.25 -7.84 9.90
CA ASN A 291 4.02 -8.78 9.06
C ASN A 291 3.28 -9.21 7.78
N VAL A 292 2.66 -8.26 7.11
CA VAL A 292 1.89 -8.50 5.90
C VAL A 292 2.82 -8.93 4.75
N PRO A 293 2.39 -9.82 3.84
CA PRO A 293 3.22 -10.21 2.70
C PRO A 293 3.71 -9.03 1.87
N VAL A 294 4.98 -9.07 1.44
CA VAL A 294 5.69 -7.99 0.71
C VAL A 294 4.93 -7.46 -0.53
N LYS A 295 4.09 -8.28 -1.15
CA LYS A 295 3.26 -7.86 -2.31
C LYS A 295 2.33 -6.68 -2.01
N TYR A 296 1.90 -6.51 -0.75
CA TYR A 296 0.99 -5.42 -0.37
C TYR A 296 1.66 -4.05 -0.36
N SER A 297 3.00 -3.97 -0.31
CA SER A 297 3.73 -2.70 -0.45
C SER A 297 3.43 -2.00 -1.78
N TRP A 298 3.15 -2.75 -2.86
CA TRP A 298 2.71 -2.17 -4.14
C TRP A 298 1.38 -1.42 -4.04
N LEU A 299 0.45 -1.94 -3.22
CA LEU A 299 -0.83 -1.27 -3.00
C LEU A 299 -0.67 0.02 -2.18
N CYS A 300 0.18 -0.01 -1.16
CA CYS A 300 0.53 1.18 -0.37
C CYS A 300 1.21 2.23 -1.25
N THR A 301 2.18 1.82 -2.08
CA THR A 301 2.82 2.70 -3.07
C THR A 301 1.79 3.34 -4.01
N PHE A 302 0.87 2.56 -4.55
CA PHE A 302 -0.18 3.07 -5.45
C PHE A 302 -1.08 4.09 -4.76
N ALA A 303 -1.48 3.84 -3.51
CA ALA A 303 -2.32 4.74 -2.74
C ALA A 303 -1.61 6.08 -2.48
N ILE A 304 -0.37 6.04 -1.93
CA ILE A 304 0.45 7.22 -1.68
C ILE A 304 0.67 8.03 -2.96
N MET A 305 1.03 7.36 -4.06
CA MET A 305 1.26 8.02 -5.34
C MET A 305 -0.01 8.73 -5.84
N THR A 306 -1.17 8.10 -5.76
CA THR A 306 -2.45 8.68 -6.19
C THR A 306 -2.79 9.93 -5.36
N ASP A 307 -2.57 9.90 -4.04
CA ASP A 307 -2.86 11.03 -3.16
C ASP A 307 -1.88 12.21 -3.41
N VAL A 308 -0.60 11.92 -3.66
CA VAL A 308 0.40 12.92 -4.02
C VAL A 308 0.06 13.61 -5.34
N ILE A 309 -0.35 12.83 -6.35
CA ILE A 309 -0.80 13.37 -7.64
C ILE A 309 -2.01 14.29 -7.44
N TRP A 310 -2.98 13.88 -6.65
CA TRP A 310 -4.14 14.70 -6.34
C TRP A 310 -3.74 16.03 -5.70
N ILE A 311 -2.91 15.99 -4.64
CA ILE A 311 -2.43 17.20 -3.96
C ILE A 311 -1.72 18.12 -4.95
N TYR A 312 -0.86 17.59 -5.82
CA TYR A 312 -0.17 18.36 -6.85
C TYR A 312 -1.14 19.09 -7.80
N LEU A 313 -2.12 18.38 -8.34
CA LEU A 313 -3.11 18.95 -9.26
C LEU A 313 -3.96 20.03 -8.59
N GLU A 314 -4.32 19.84 -7.32
CA GLU A 314 -5.06 20.85 -6.57
C GLU A 314 -4.24 22.10 -6.31
N ILE A 315 -2.96 21.96 -5.93
CA ILE A 315 -2.05 23.08 -5.72
C ILE A 315 -1.83 23.82 -7.04
N LEU A 316 -1.61 23.11 -8.15
CA LEU A 316 -1.48 23.70 -9.47
C LEU A 316 -2.72 24.52 -9.85
N ARG A 317 -3.91 24.00 -9.56
CA ARG A 317 -5.19 24.68 -9.77
C ARG A 317 -5.33 25.93 -8.89
N ILE A 318 -5.03 25.83 -7.60
CA ILE A 318 -5.06 26.98 -6.69
C ILE A 318 -4.15 28.10 -7.19
N LEU A 319 -2.90 27.76 -7.52
CA LEU A 319 -1.93 28.73 -8.04
C LEU A 319 -2.42 29.38 -9.33
N SER A 320 -3.08 28.65 -10.21
CA SER A 320 -3.62 29.22 -11.45
C SER A 320 -4.71 30.25 -11.21
N TYR A 321 -5.54 30.10 -10.17
CA TYR A 321 -6.53 31.12 -9.78
C TYR A 321 -5.86 32.35 -9.18
N LEU A 322 -4.81 32.16 -8.38
CA LEU A 322 -4.08 33.27 -7.75
C LEU A 322 -3.28 34.09 -8.79
N MET A 323 -2.60 33.41 -9.73
CA MET A 323 -1.81 34.09 -10.78
C MET A 323 -2.68 34.79 -11.82
N ARG A 324 -3.91 34.32 -12.05
CA ARG A 324 -4.86 34.99 -12.95
C ARG A 324 -5.34 36.34 -12.41
N ARG A 325 -5.26 36.54 -11.10
CA ARG A 325 -5.75 37.75 -10.42
C ARG A 325 -4.73 38.88 -10.40
N ASN A 326 -3.45 38.57 -10.54
CA ASN A 326 -2.37 39.52 -10.65
C ASN A 326 -2.09 39.89 -12.11
#